data_805f0151322b4fc943e408d6ea84e4f1
#
_entry.id   805f0151322b4fc943e408d6ea84e4f1
#
_cell.length_a   1.000
_cell.length_b   1.000
_cell.length_c   1.000
_cell.angle_alpha   90.00
_cell.angle_beta   90.00
_cell.angle_gamma   90.00
#
_symmetry.space_group_name_H-M   'P 1'
#
loop_
_entity.id
_entity.type
_entity.pdbx_description
1 polymer ?
#
loop_
_entity_poly.entity_id
_entity_poly.type
_entity_poly.pdbx_seq_one_letter_code
_entity_poly.pdbx_strand_id
1 'polypeptide(L)'
;MKRYVRVAGKGDLEPGTGKTVDVNGTPIAIFNVDGVYHAIHNTCPHEDGSLGEGELSHATVACPLHAYEFDVTSGECLTEPVYSVERFEVRVEGDDILVGVEVAVPDVRGAAARAALPEEAR
;
A
#
# COMPACT_ATOMS: atom_id res chain seq x y z
N MET A 1 2.19 -15.92 -4.71
CA MET A 1 3.38 -15.98 -3.88
C MET A 1 3.73 -14.59 -3.39
N LYS A 2 3.98 -14.46 -2.11
CA LYS A 2 4.22 -13.15 -1.53
C LYS A 2 5.71 -12.81 -1.50
N ARG A 3 6.02 -11.59 -1.87
CA ARG A 3 7.40 -11.13 -1.88
C ARG A 3 7.49 -9.85 -1.06
N TYR A 4 8.49 -9.78 -0.19
CA TYR A 4 8.69 -8.59 0.64
C TYR A 4 9.72 -7.68 -0.02
N VAL A 5 9.33 -6.44 -0.24
CA VAL A 5 10.16 -5.45 -0.94
C VAL A 5 10.45 -4.31 0.01
N ARG A 6 11.71 -3.94 0.11
CA ARG A 6 12.10 -2.80 0.93
C ARG A 6 11.55 -1.52 0.30
N VAL A 7 10.83 -0.74 1.08
CA VAL A 7 10.22 0.49 0.57
C VAL A 7 10.76 1.74 1.23
N ALA A 8 11.34 1.61 2.42
CA ALA A 8 11.87 2.78 3.12
C ALA A 8 12.72 2.31 4.28
N GLY A 9 13.52 3.23 4.82
CA GLY A 9 14.17 3.00 6.10
C GLY A 9 13.32 3.61 7.20
N LYS A 10 13.53 3.15 8.43
CA LYS A 10 12.76 3.66 9.56
C LYS A 10 12.96 5.17 9.74
N GLY A 11 14.16 5.65 9.44
CA GLY A 11 14.43 7.08 9.55
C GLY A 11 13.75 7.94 8.48
N ASP A 12 13.20 7.29 7.44
CA ASP A 12 12.53 8.02 6.37
C ASP A 12 11.05 8.25 6.65
N LEU A 13 10.51 7.68 7.72
CA LEU A 13 9.08 7.74 7.99
C LEU A 13 8.85 7.97 9.48
N GLU A 14 8.69 9.23 9.86
CA GLU A 14 8.51 9.60 11.25
C GLU A 14 7.11 9.25 11.75
N PRO A 15 6.93 9.07 13.08
CA PRO A 15 5.60 8.80 13.61
C PRO A 15 4.62 9.90 13.22
N GLY A 16 3.42 9.50 12.84
CA GLY A 16 2.38 10.44 12.44
C GLY A 16 2.46 10.87 11.00
N THR A 17 3.29 10.23 10.18
CA THR A 17 3.44 10.61 8.78
C THR A 17 3.19 9.44 7.85
N GLY A 18 2.90 9.76 6.60
CA GLY A 18 2.73 8.78 5.54
C GLY A 18 3.60 9.09 4.35
N LYS A 19 3.71 8.13 3.46
CA LYS A 19 4.55 8.26 2.28
C LYS A 19 4.03 7.35 1.19
N THR A 20 4.11 7.81 -0.05
CA THR A 20 3.74 7.01 -1.20
C THR A 20 4.99 6.37 -1.80
N VAL A 21 4.93 5.08 -2.05
CA VAL A 21 6.01 4.36 -2.73
C VAL A 21 5.41 3.55 -3.86
N ASP A 22 6.23 3.27 -4.86
CA ASP A 22 5.79 2.45 -5.99
C ASP A 22 6.52 1.11 -5.91
N VAL A 23 5.74 0.03 -5.92
CA VAL A 23 6.29 -1.31 -5.87
C VAL A 23 5.84 -2.04 -7.13
N ASN A 24 6.74 -2.13 -8.09
CA ASN A 24 6.48 -2.82 -9.36
C ASN A 24 5.22 -2.31 -10.06
N GLY A 25 5.02 -0.98 -10.04
CA GLY A 25 3.88 -0.37 -10.70
C GLY A 25 2.66 -0.23 -9.82
N THR A 26 2.70 -0.73 -8.60
CA THR A 26 1.59 -0.59 -7.65
C THR A 26 1.90 0.54 -6.68
N PRO A 27 1.11 1.61 -6.67
CA PRO A 27 1.34 2.69 -5.70
C PRO A 27 0.82 2.28 -4.34
N ILE A 28 1.69 2.34 -3.34
CA ILE A 28 1.38 1.91 -1.98
C ILE A 28 1.64 3.07 -1.04
N ALA A 29 0.69 3.30 -0.11
CA ALA A 29 0.85 4.29 0.93
C ALA A 29 1.28 3.58 2.20
N ILE A 30 2.40 4.03 2.79
CA ILE A 30 2.87 3.48 4.06
C ILE A 30 2.77 4.56 5.11
N PHE A 31 2.43 4.14 6.32
CA PHE A 31 2.19 5.07 7.43
C PHE A 31 2.88 4.57 8.68
N ASN A 32 3.39 5.51 9.47
CA ASN A 32 3.95 5.22 10.78
C ASN A 32 2.95 5.73 11.82
N VAL A 33 2.26 4.78 12.47
CA VAL A 33 1.28 5.09 13.50
C VAL A 33 1.92 4.73 14.83
N ASP A 34 2.49 5.73 15.50
CA ASP A 34 3.13 5.55 16.81
C ASP A 34 4.16 4.43 16.83
N GLY A 35 4.94 4.31 15.77
CA GLY A 35 6.00 3.31 15.68
C GLY A 35 5.57 2.00 15.05
N VAL A 36 4.29 1.85 14.72
CA VAL A 36 3.78 0.66 14.02
C VAL A 36 3.50 1.05 12.58
N TYR A 37 4.03 0.28 11.64
CA TYR A 37 3.94 0.61 10.22
C TYR A 37 2.80 -0.14 9.57
N HIS A 38 2.02 0.58 8.74
CA HIS A 38 0.90 0.01 8.01
C HIS A 38 0.99 0.42 6.55
N ALA A 39 0.50 -0.42 5.67
CA ALA A 39 0.53 -0.14 4.24
C ALA A 39 -0.81 -0.48 3.61
N ILE A 40 -1.32 0.45 2.80
CA ILE A 40 -2.55 0.25 2.04
C ILE A 40 -2.31 0.74 0.62
N HIS A 41 -3.19 0.33 -0.30
CA HIS A 41 -3.11 0.82 -1.68
C HIS A 41 -3.26 2.34 -1.66
N ASN A 42 -2.43 3.03 -2.42
CA ASN A 42 -2.35 4.49 -2.35
C ASN A 42 -3.51 5.19 -3.01
N THR A 43 -4.14 4.57 -4.02
CA THR A 43 -5.14 5.26 -4.82
C THR A 43 -6.49 5.22 -4.16
N CYS A 44 -7.04 6.39 -3.83
CA CYS A 44 -8.38 6.49 -3.28
C CYS A 44 -9.40 6.08 -4.35
N PRO A 45 -10.27 5.09 -4.07
CA PRO A 45 -11.21 4.62 -5.08
C PRO A 45 -12.29 5.64 -5.41
N HIS A 46 -12.43 6.68 -4.60
CA HIS A 46 -13.43 7.71 -4.84
C HIS A 46 -12.99 8.69 -5.93
N GLU A 47 -11.76 9.22 -5.83
CA GLU A 47 -11.31 10.28 -6.74
C GLU A 47 -9.87 10.13 -7.18
N ASP A 48 -9.30 8.94 -7.00
CA ASP A 48 -7.90 8.69 -7.38
C ASP A 48 -6.90 9.58 -6.66
N GLY A 49 -7.25 10.05 -5.46
CA GLY A 49 -6.33 10.83 -4.67
C GLY A 49 -5.21 9.95 -4.12
N SER A 50 -4.11 10.59 -3.76
CA SER A 50 -2.94 9.89 -3.20
C SER A 50 -3.07 9.84 -1.69
N LEU A 51 -3.40 8.67 -1.14
CA LEU A 51 -3.60 8.52 0.30
C LEU A 51 -2.31 8.73 1.08
N GLY A 52 -1.17 8.41 0.47
CA GLY A 52 0.11 8.63 1.13
C GLY A 52 0.46 10.09 1.34
N GLU A 53 -0.24 10.98 0.64
CA GLU A 53 -0.06 12.42 0.80
C GLU A 53 -1.18 13.04 1.63
N GLY A 54 -2.08 12.21 2.13
CA GLY A 54 -3.16 12.71 2.97
C GLY A 54 -2.71 12.96 4.39
N GLU A 55 -3.59 13.56 5.17
CA GLU A 55 -3.30 13.88 6.56
C GLU A 55 -3.62 12.67 7.43
N LEU A 56 -2.62 12.23 8.19
CA LEU A 56 -2.77 11.10 9.10
C LEU A 56 -3.10 11.61 10.49
N SER A 57 -4.17 11.06 11.08
CA SER A 57 -4.56 11.33 12.44
C SER A 57 -4.80 10.01 13.13
N HIS A 58 -3.95 9.67 14.09
CA HIS A 58 -3.96 8.34 14.71
C HIS A 58 -3.82 7.28 13.61
N ALA A 59 -4.78 6.39 13.45
CA ALA A 59 -4.71 5.34 12.43
C ALA A 59 -5.63 5.62 11.24
N THR A 60 -6.01 6.88 11.05
CA THR A 60 -6.93 7.29 9.99
C THR A 60 -6.25 8.31 9.09
N VAL A 61 -6.33 8.10 7.77
CA VAL A 61 -5.80 9.06 6.81
C VAL A 61 -6.96 9.66 6.00
N ALA A 62 -6.89 10.98 5.78
CA ALA A 62 -7.88 11.67 4.98
C ALA A 62 -7.36 11.84 3.57
N CYS A 63 -8.16 11.44 2.58
CA CYS A 63 -7.82 11.62 1.18
C CYS A 63 -7.69 13.11 0.88
N PRO A 64 -6.61 13.57 0.25
CA PRO A 64 -6.42 14.99 0.03
C PRO A 64 -7.43 15.64 -0.90
N LEU A 65 -8.20 14.86 -1.66
CA LEU A 65 -9.15 15.44 -2.59
C LEU A 65 -10.50 15.76 -1.96
N HIS A 66 -11.12 14.82 -1.26
CA HIS A 66 -12.44 15.06 -0.69
C HIS A 66 -12.53 14.66 0.77
N ALA A 67 -11.38 14.48 1.40
CA ALA A 67 -11.31 14.19 2.84
C ALA A 67 -12.02 12.89 3.25
N TYR A 68 -12.20 11.97 2.32
CA TYR A 68 -12.67 10.64 2.69
C TYR A 68 -11.63 10.01 3.60
N GLU A 69 -12.08 9.40 4.69
CA GLU A 69 -11.19 8.88 5.71
C GLU A 69 -11.06 7.37 5.61
N PHE A 70 -9.83 6.90 5.65
CA PHE A 70 -9.55 5.47 5.56
C PHE A 70 -8.78 5.02 6.77
N ASP A 71 -9.17 3.85 7.29
CA ASP A 71 -8.44 3.20 8.37
C ASP A 71 -7.20 2.54 7.78
N VAL A 72 -6.01 3.01 8.17
CA VAL A 72 -4.79 2.49 7.54
C VAL A 72 -4.44 1.09 8.04
N THR A 73 -5.09 0.61 9.09
CA THR A 73 -4.85 -0.75 9.58
C THR A 73 -5.67 -1.79 8.83
N SER A 74 -6.75 -1.39 8.18
CA SER A 74 -7.65 -2.32 7.49
C SER A 74 -7.87 -1.99 6.03
N GLY A 75 -7.73 -0.71 5.65
CA GLY A 75 -8.03 -0.26 4.30
C GLY A 75 -9.49 0.13 4.10
N GLU A 76 -10.30 0.08 5.15
CA GLU A 76 -11.71 0.41 5.05
C GLU A 76 -11.94 1.91 5.04
N CYS A 77 -12.87 2.36 4.20
CA CYS A 77 -13.26 3.75 4.20
C CYS A 77 -14.28 3.99 5.30
N LEU A 78 -13.96 4.90 6.22
CA LEU A 78 -14.85 5.19 7.34
C LEU A 78 -15.96 6.16 6.95
N THR A 79 -15.71 6.99 5.94
CA THR A 79 -16.69 7.96 5.48
C THR A 79 -17.77 7.28 4.64
N GLU A 80 -17.37 6.35 3.77
CA GLU A 80 -18.28 5.67 2.87
C GLU A 80 -17.93 4.19 2.86
N PRO A 81 -18.60 3.37 3.65
CA PRO A 81 -18.19 1.96 3.83
C PRO A 81 -18.20 1.10 2.58
N VAL A 82 -18.81 1.57 1.49
CA VAL A 82 -18.80 0.82 0.24
C VAL A 82 -17.40 0.81 -0.37
N TYR A 83 -16.53 1.74 0.00
CA TYR A 83 -15.17 1.80 -0.50
C TYR A 83 -14.21 1.12 0.46
N SER A 84 -13.18 0.52 -0.10
CA SER A 84 -12.05 0.02 0.67
C SER A 84 -10.87 -0.06 -0.27
N VAL A 85 -9.67 -0.09 0.31
CA VAL A 85 -8.45 -0.29 -0.48
C VAL A 85 -7.74 -1.50 0.07
N GLU A 86 -6.90 -2.09 -0.76
CA GLU A 86 -6.16 -3.28 -0.38
C GLU A 86 -5.16 -2.94 0.73
N ARG A 87 -5.05 -3.84 1.70
CA ARG A 87 -4.08 -3.72 2.78
C ARG A 87 -2.91 -4.64 2.48
N PHE A 88 -1.70 -4.16 2.76
CA PHE A 88 -0.49 -4.95 2.53
C PHE A 88 0.18 -5.25 3.85
N GLU A 89 0.80 -6.40 3.93
CA GLU A 89 1.55 -6.79 5.12
C GLU A 89 2.85 -6.02 5.20
N VAL A 90 3.24 -5.61 6.41
CA VAL A 90 4.46 -4.85 6.62
C VAL A 90 5.37 -5.65 7.54
N ARG A 91 6.65 -5.68 7.20
CA ARG A 91 7.67 -6.33 8.02
C ARG A 91 8.81 -5.36 8.22
N VAL A 92 9.36 -5.35 9.42
CA VAL A 92 10.51 -4.51 9.73
C VAL A 92 11.69 -5.44 10.02
N GLU A 93 12.79 -5.21 9.31
CA GLU A 93 14.02 -5.97 9.51
C GLU A 93 15.15 -4.98 9.72
N GLY A 94 15.67 -4.92 10.95
CA GLY A 94 16.66 -3.92 11.29
C GLY A 94 16.06 -2.54 11.16
N ASP A 95 16.64 -1.73 10.29
CA ASP A 95 16.13 -0.39 10.01
C ASP A 95 15.34 -0.33 8.71
N ASP A 96 15.05 -1.47 8.09
CA ASP A 96 14.35 -1.52 6.82
C ASP A 96 12.88 -1.83 7.01
N ILE A 97 12.04 -1.10 6.27
CA ILE A 97 10.60 -1.34 6.22
C ILE A 97 10.31 -2.05 4.91
N LEU A 98 9.69 -3.23 5.00
CA LEU A 98 9.36 -4.04 3.83
C LEU A 98 7.86 -4.23 3.74
N VAL A 99 7.37 -4.27 2.50
CA VAL A 99 5.95 -4.48 2.23
C VAL A 99 5.80 -5.77 1.44
N GLY A 100 4.86 -6.61 1.87
CA GLY A 100 4.57 -7.87 1.20
C GLY A 100 3.59 -7.64 0.07
N VAL A 101 3.98 -7.99 -1.14
CA VAL A 101 3.11 -7.85 -2.30
C VAL A 101 2.99 -9.21 -2.98
N GLU A 102 1.83 -9.43 -3.59
CA GLU A 102 1.62 -10.65 -4.37
C GLU A 102 2.31 -10.48 -5.71
N VAL A 103 3.09 -11.49 -6.07
CA VAL A 103 3.71 -11.53 -7.39
C VAL A 103 3.21 -12.76 -8.11
N ALA A 104 3.06 -12.61 -9.41
CA ALA A 104 2.64 -13.75 -10.22
C ALA A 104 3.71 -14.81 -10.18
N VAL A 105 3.30 -16.04 -9.91
CA VAL A 105 4.21 -17.16 -10.02
C VAL A 105 4.37 -17.45 -11.50
N PRO A 106 5.59 -17.50 -12.01
CA PRO A 106 5.77 -17.79 -13.41
C PRO A 106 5.13 -19.13 -13.76
N ASP A 107 4.36 -19.11 -14.81
CA ASP A 107 3.70 -20.34 -15.23
C ASP A 107 4.67 -21.16 -16.05
N VAL A 108 5.32 -22.06 -15.35
CA VAL A 108 6.34 -22.88 -16.01
C VAL A 108 5.74 -23.99 -16.81
N ARG A 109 4.42 -24.16 -16.72
CA ARG A 109 3.75 -25.20 -17.48
C ARG A 109 3.28 -24.69 -18.81
N GLY A 110 2.77 -23.61 -18.81
CA GLY A 110 2.32 -23.02 -19.94
C GLY A 110 2.96 -21.79 -20.11
N ALA A 111 3.65 -21.64 -19.42
CA ALA A 111 4.00 -20.51 -19.34
C ALA A 111 3.84 -19.85 -20.21
N ALA A 112 3.78 -20.23 -20.27
CA ALA A 112 3.75 -19.64 -20.86
C ALA A 112 2.64 -19.17 -21.02
N ALA A 113 2.32 -19.27 -20.83
CA ALA A 113 1.26 -18.89 -21.04
C ALA A 113 0.90 -17.56 -20.72
N ARG A 114 1.18 -17.54 -20.65
CA ARG A 114 0.86 -16.62 -20.56
C ARG A 114 1.17 -15.68 -20.55
N ALA A 115 1.43 -15.91 -20.87
CA ALA A 115 1.67 -15.26 -20.91
C ALA A 115 1.36 -14.40 -20.67
N ALA A 116 1.46 -14.32 -20.53
CA ALA A 116 1.23 -13.71 -20.52
C ALA A 116 0.85 -12.87 -19.90
N LEU A 117 1.04 -12.54 -19.64
CA LEU A 117 0.72 -11.82 -19.55
C LEU A 117 0.73 -11.04 -19.13
N PRO A 118 0.91 -10.83 -18.94
CA PRO A 118 0.78 -10.15 -19.00
C PRO A 118 0.55 -9.54 -18.57
N GLU A 119 0.85 -9.23 -18.41
CA GLU A 119 0.55 -8.92 -18.73
C GLU A 119 0.40 -8.58 -18.38
N GLU A 120 0.70 -8.49 -18.12
CA GLU A 120 0.48 -8.39 -18.42
C GLU A 120 0.53 -8.29 -18.13
N ALA A 121 0.84 -8.28 -17.77
CA ALA A 121 0.78 -8.39 -18.12
C ALA A 121 0.69 -8.19 -17.75
N ARG A 122 0.82 -7.80 -17.63
CA ARG A 122 0.61 -7.77 -18.01
C ARG A 122 0.55 -7.53 -17.93
#